data_d7730cb376c339784fedb1bc7a84b712
#
_entry.id   d7730cb376c339784fedb1bc7a84b712
#
_cell.length_a   1.000
_cell.length_b   1.000
_cell.length_c   1.000
_cell.angle_alpha   90.00
_cell.angle_beta   90.00
_cell.angle_gamma   90.00
#
_symmetry.space_group_name_H-M   'P 1'
#
loop_
_entity.id
_entity.type
_entity.pdbx_description
1 polymer ?
#
loop_
_entity_poly.entity_id
_entity_poly.type
_entity_poly.pdbx_seq_one_letter_code
_entity_poly.pdbx_strand_id
1 'polypeptide(L)'
;KIEIKAKKIAHSLIELLDVEGLLAVEFLLDKNDNLFVNEVAPRPHNSGHHTIEANLTSQFEQHLRAILNLPPGNTKIKSPAVMFNLLGEENFAGPAVYEGFKEALELDRVYIHIYGKKETFPYRKMGHITVLSDTIEDATQKAIKLKKLVRVKSKQ
;
A
#
# COMPACT_ATOMS: atom_id res chain seq x y z
N LYS A 1 7.72 18.36 13.07
CA LYS A 1 6.60 19.08 13.70
C LYS A 1 5.25 18.52 13.24
N ILE A 2 5.01 18.40 11.91
CA ILE A 2 3.77 17.85 11.32
C ILE A 2 3.57 16.38 11.73
N GLU A 3 4.61 15.55 11.62
CA GLU A 3 4.55 14.13 12.02
C GLU A 3 4.09 13.94 13.48
N ILE A 4 4.62 14.76 14.40
CA ILE A 4 4.24 14.71 15.81
C ILE A 4 2.75 15.06 15.97
N LYS A 5 2.26 16.06 15.22
CA LYS A 5 0.84 16.45 15.24
C LYS A 5 -0.04 15.33 14.69
N ALA A 6 0.36 14.72 13.56
CA ALA A 6 -0.35 13.59 12.96
C ALA A 6 -0.44 12.39 13.91
N LYS A 7 0.68 12.01 14.54
CA LYS A 7 0.71 10.93 15.54
C LYS A 7 -0.21 11.19 16.73
N LYS A 8 -0.23 12.42 17.26
CA LYS A 8 -1.14 12.79 18.36
C LYS A 8 -2.61 12.67 17.96
N ILE A 9 -2.98 13.17 16.77
CA ILE A 9 -4.36 13.06 16.27
C ILE A 9 -4.74 11.58 16.07
N ALA A 10 -3.89 10.79 15.44
CA ALA A 10 -4.15 9.37 15.22
C ALA A 10 -4.30 8.60 16.54
N HIS A 11 -3.50 8.90 17.54
CA HIS A 11 -3.60 8.32 18.89
C HIS A 11 -4.94 8.68 19.56
N SER A 12 -5.32 9.95 19.52
CA SER A 12 -6.60 10.39 20.10
C SER A 12 -7.81 9.75 19.37
N LEU A 13 -7.70 9.55 18.05
CA LEU A 13 -8.77 8.91 17.28
C LEU A 13 -8.94 7.44 17.62
N ILE A 14 -7.86 6.69 17.78
CA ILE A 14 -7.96 5.25 18.11
C ILE A 14 -8.55 5.06 19.52
N GLU A 15 -8.18 5.91 20.46
CA GLU A 15 -8.75 5.90 21.82
C GLU A 15 -10.23 6.30 21.83
N LEU A 16 -10.57 7.39 21.13
CA LEU A 16 -11.96 7.88 21.06
C LEU A 16 -12.92 6.88 20.40
N LEU A 17 -12.44 6.16 19.39
CA LEU A 17 -13.23 5.19 18.64
C LEU A 17 -13.21 3.79 19.29
N ASP A 18 -12.43 3.60 20.36
CA ASP A 18 -12.28 2.31 21.07
C ASP A 18 -11.97 1.14 20.11
N VAL A 19 -11.03 1.36 19.19
CA VAL A 19 -10.68 0.41 18.14
C VAL A 19 -9.60 -0.54 18.60
N GLU A 20 -9.91 -1.84 18.65
CA GLU A 20 -8.91 -2.89 18.77
C GLU A 20 -8.43 -3.30 17.37
N GLY A 21 -7.13 -3.28 17.16
CA GLY A 21 -6.52 -3.60 15.88
C GLY A 21 -5.77 -2.43 15.25
N LEU A 22 -5.84 -2.32 13.95
CA LEU A 22 -5.14 -1.30 13.18
C LEU A 22 -6.13 -0.23 12.71
N LEU A 23 -5.82 1.03 12.99
CA LEU A 23 -6.53 2.18 12.46
C LEU A 23 -5.60 2.93 11.49
N ALA A 24 -5.94 2.97 10.23
CA ALA A 24 -5.30 3.87 9.28
C ALA A 24 -6.00 5.22 9.30
N VAL A 25 -5.21 6.29 9.34
CA VAL A 25 -5.70 7.68 9.32
C VAL A 25 -5.04 8.39 8.14
N GLU A 26 -5.84 8.83 7.19
CA GLU A 26 -5.39 9.67 6.09
C GLU A 26 -5.56 11.14 6.46
N PHE A 27 -4.53 11.94 6.14
CA PHE A 27 -4.51 13.37 6.41
C PHE A 27 -4.37 14.18 5.12
N LEU A 28 -5.03 15.32 5.11
CA LEU A 28 -4.75 16.40 4.17
C LEU A 28 -3.89 17.45 4.87
N LEU A 29 -2.85 17.89 4.19
CA LEU A 29 -1.97 18.96 4.64
C LEU A 29 -2.15 20.16 3.72
N ASP A 30 -2.55 21.31 4.28
CA ASP A 30 -2.63 22.54 3.50
C ASP A 30 -1.25 23.25 3.43
N LYS A 31 -1.18 24.31 2.59
CA LYS A 31 0.03 25.13 2.42
C LYS A 31 0.44 25.93 3.65
N ASN A 32 -0.39 25.97 4.69
CA ASN A 32 -0.13 26.66 5.95
C ASN A 32 0.22 25.68 7.09
N ASP A 33 0.56 24.42 6.76
CA ASP A 33 0.85 23.34 7.70
C ASP A 33 -0.35 22.94 8.61
N ASN A 34 -1.57 23.25 8.19
CA ASN A 34 -2.76 22.72 8.86
C ASN A 34 -3.04 21.29 8.42
N LEU A 35 -3.27 20.43 9.40
CA LEU A 35 -3.54 19.01 9.20
C LEU A 35 -5.03 18.75 9.43
N PHE A 36 -5.67 18.13 8.44
CA PHE A 36 -7.08 17.74 8.48
C PHE A 36 -7.18 16.23 8.32
N VAL A 37 -8.01 15.58 9.13
CA VAL A 37 -8.34 14.16 8.94
C VAL A 37 -9.25 14.05 7.71
N ASN A 38 -8.82 13.23 6.74
CA ASN A 38 -9.57 12.98 5.52
C ASN A 38 -10.43 11.72 5.65
N GLU A 39 -9.81 10.61 6.02
CA GLU A 39 -10.46 9.31 6.14
C GLU A 39 -9.84 8.52 7.28
N VAL A 40 -10.65 7.69 7.93
CA VAL A 40 -10.20 6.68 8.88
C VAL A 40 -10.68 5.30 8.44
N ALA A 41 -9.82 4.30 8.56
CA ALA A 41 -10.13 2.93 8.20
C ALA A 41 -9.68 1.97 9.32
N PRO A 42 -10.62 1.35 10.07
CA PRO A 42 -10.31 0.42 11.16
C PRO A 42 -9.93 -0.98 10.59
N ARG A 43 -8.91 -1.04 9.78
CA ARG A 43 -8.41 -2.22 9.08
C ARG A 43 -7.05 -1.95 8.43
N PRO A 44 -6.30 -3.00 7.99
CA PRO A 44 -5.19 -2.81 7.07
C PRO A 44 -5.60 -1.96 5.86
N HIS A 45 -4.73 -1.03 5.47
CA HIS A 45 -5.01 -0.03 4.46
C HIS A 45 -4.02 -0.10 3.28
N ASN A 46 -4.47 0.31 2.10
CA ASN A 46 -3.66 0.28 0.87
C ASN A 46 -2.31 1.00 1.02
N SER A 47 -2.29 2.14 1.70
CA SER A 47 -1.05 2.90 1.95
C SER A 47 0.00 2.13 2.76
N GLY A 48 -0.40 1.12 3.54
CA GLY A 48 0.47 0.26 4.34
C GLY A 48 0.87 -1.06 3.67
N HIS A 49 0.48 -1.33 2.42
CA HIS A 49 0.80 -2.61 1.75
C HIS A 49 2.30 -2.83 1.56
N HIS A 50 3.08 -1.76 1.34
CA HIS A 50 4.54 -1.85 1.24
C HIS A 50 5.18 -2.50 2.47
N THR A 51 4.52 -2.47 3.63
CA THR A 51 5.05 -3.04 4.87
C THR A 51 5.22 -4.54 4.83
N ILE A 52 4.58 -5.25 3.88
CA ILE A 52 4.73 -6.70 3.72
C ILE A 52 6.20 -7.04 3.47
N GLU A 53 6.86 -6.34 2.57
CA GLU A 53 8.24 -6.57 2.20
C GLU A 53 9.23 -5.62 2.88
N ALA A 54 8.82 -4.35 3.06
CA ALA A 54 9.73 -3.28 3.47
C ALA A 54 9.94 -3.17 4.98
N ASN A 55 9.06 -3.73 5.82
CA ASN A 55 9.14 -3.62 7.27
C ASN A 55 9.45 -4.96 7.95
N LEU A 56 9.95 -4.92 9.20
CA LEU A 56 10.14 -6.13 10.01
C LEU A 56 8.81 -6.81 10.32
N THR A 57 7.78 -6.03 10.62
CA THR A 57 6.42 -6.51 10.86
C THR A 57 5.47 -5.77 9.94
N SER A 58 4.67 -6.50 9.16
CA SER A 58 3.69 -5.91 8.25
C SER A 58 2.48 -5.35 8.99
N GLN A 59 1.72 -4.47 8.34
CA GLN A 59 0.44 -4.00 8.87
C GLN A 59 -0.55 -5.14 9.15
N PHE A 60 -0.51 -6.20 8.35
CA PHE A 60 -1.38 -7.37 8.51
C PHE A 60 -1.04 -8.14 9.79
N GLU A 61 0.24 -8.37 10.01
CA GLU A 61 0.71 -9.03 11.23
C GLU A 61 0.45 -8.17 12.47
N GLN A 62 0.68 -6.85 12.40
CA GLN A 62 0.35 -5.94 13.51
C GLN A 62 -1.14 -5.98 13.85
N HIS A 63 -2.01 -6.00 12.82
CA HIS A 63 -3.44 -6.11 13.04
C HIS A 63 -3.81 -7.41 13.77
N LEU A 64 -3.28 -8.55 13.32
CA LEU A 64 -3.49 -9.83 13.97
C LEU A 64 -2.95 -9.85 15.41
N ARG A 65 -1.76 -9.31 15.64
CA ARG A 65 -1.19 -9.21 16.99
C ARG A 65 -2.09 -8.41 17.92
N ALA A 66 -2.61 -7.27 17.45
CA ALA A 66 -3.47 -6.41 18.24
C ALA A 66 -4.79 -7.11 18.62
N ILE A 67 -5.52 -7.68 17.65
CA ILE A 67 -6.82 -8.34 17.92
C ILE A 67 -6.70 -9.66 18.70
N LEU A 68 -5.51 -10.27 18.71
CA LEU A 68 -5.22 -11.47 19.50
C LEU A 68 -4.53 -11.16 20.83
N ASN A 69 -4.45 -9.90 21.21
CA ASN A 69 -3.77 -9.42 22.43
C ASN A 69 -2.32 -9.95 22.55
N LEU A 70 -1.60 -9.99 21.41
CA LEU A 70 -0.20 -10.37 21.34
C LEU A 70 0.70 -9.12 21.43
N PRO A 71 1.95 -9.26 21.87
CA PRO A 71 2.88 -8.14 21.89
C PRO A 71 3.04 -7.53 20.48
N PRO A 72 3.04 -6.19 20.35
CA PRO A 72 3.24 -5.53 19.07
C PRO A 72 4.61 -5.87 18.47
N GLY A 73 4.64 -6.08 17.16
CA GLY A 73 5.87 -6.35 16.43
C GLY A 73 6.67 -5.07 16.16
N ASN A 74 7.93 -5.22 15.82
CA ASN A 74 8.81 -4.12 15.48
C ASN A 74 8.46 -3.55 14.09
N THR A 75 8.13 -2.27 14.01
CA THR A 75 7.71 -1.57 12.78
C THR A 75 8.87 -1.02 11.96
N LYS A 76 10.14 -1.32 12.32
CA LYS A 76 11.32 -0.79 11.62
C LYS A 76 11.31 -1.15 10.14
N ILE A 77 11.65 -0.16 9.30
CA ILE A 77 11.85 -0.34 7.86
C ILE A 77 13.16 -1.11 7.63
N LYS A 78 13.11 -2.17 6.81
CA LYS A 78 14.26 -2.98 6.38
C LYS A 78 14.94 -2.41 5.14
N SER A 79 14.13 -1.84 4.24
CA SER A 79 14.61 -1.36 2.95
C SER A 79 13.73 -0.22 2.44
N PRO A 80 14.30 0.79 1.74
CA PRO A 80 13.52 1.75 0.98
C PRO A 80 12.58 1.04 0.00
N ALA A 81 11.35 1.52 -0.11
CA ALA A 81 10.32 0.89 -0.91
C ALA A 81 9.42 1.89 -1.62
N VAL A 82 8.96 1.52 -2.81
CA VAL A 82 7.88 2.19 -3.53
C VAL A 82 6.79 1.16 -3.84
N MET A 83 5.55 1.47 -3.51
CA MET A 83 4.40 0.65 -3.85
C MET A 83 3.47 1.42 -4.78
N PHE A 84 2.92 0.73 -5.77
CA PHE A 84 1.88 1.27 -6.64
C PHE A 84 0.79 0.23 -6.93
N ASN A 85 -0.44 0.72 -7.11
CA ASN A 85 -1.57 -0.15 -7.43
C ASN A 85 -1.54 -0.60 -8.89
N LEU A 86 -1.89 -1.86 -9.13
CA LEU A 86 -2.28 -2.38 -10.43
C LEU A 86 -3.75 -2.02 -10.66
N LEU A 87 -4.00 -1.15 -11.60
CA LEU A 87 -5.34 -0.68 -11.94
C LEU A 87 -5.78 -1.24 -13.29
N GLY A 88 -7.07 -1.58 -13.39
CA GLY A 88 -7.67 -1.87 -14.68
C GLY A 88 -7.52 -0.67 -15.61
N GLU A 89 -7.11 -0.92 -16.86
CA GLU A 89 -6.87 0.13 -17.84
C GLU A 89 -8.16 0.73 -18.38
N GLU A 90 -8.05 1.97 -18.83
CA GLU A 90 -9.11 2.65 -19.54
C GLU A 90 -9.54 1.86 -20.78
N ASN A 91 -10.82 1.79 -21.07
CA ASN A 91 -11.42 1.08 -22.19
C ASN A 91 -11.38 -0.46 -22.10
N PHE A 92 -10.98 -1.04 -20.97
CA PHE A 92 -11.02 -2.49 -20.75
C PHE A 92 -11.98 -2.85 -19.61
N ALA A 93 -13.01 -3.66 -19.95
CA ALA A 93 -13.94 -4.22 -18.97
C ALA A 93 -14.25 -5.68 -19.33
N GLY A 94 -14.20 -6.59 -18.33
CA GLY A 94 -14.45 -8.02 -18.52
C GLY A 94 -13.37 -8.90 -17.86
N PRO A 95 -13.21 -10.16 -18.28
CA PRO A 95 -12.25 -11.10 -17.68
C PRO A 95 -10.83 -10.56 -17.67
N ALA A 96 -10.22 -10.49 -16.47
CA ALA A 96 -8.93 -9.85 -16.27
C ALA A 96 -7.77 -10.60 -16.94
N VAL A 97 -6.92 -9.86 -17.63
CA VAL A 97 -5.66 -10.33 -18.24
C VAL A 97 -4.54 -9.43 -17.73
N TYR A 98 -3.44 -10.05 -17.31
CA TYR A 98 -2.26 -9.38 -16.81
C TYR A 98 -1.11 -9.54 -17.80
N GLU A 99 -0.52 -8.43 -18.23
CA GLU A 99 0.61 -8.35 -19.15
C GLU A 99 1.86 -7.83 -18.47
N GLY A 100 3.05 -8.18 -18.97
CA GLY A 100 4.34 -7.67 -18.50
C GLY A 100 4.86 -8.28 -17.19
N PHE A 101 4.21 -9.32 -16.66
CA PHE A 101 4.63 -9.95 -15.40
C PHE A 101 5.95 -10.72 -15.52
N LYS A 102 6.16 -11.40 -16.64
CA LYS A 102 7.39 -12.14 -16.89
C LYS A 102 8.60 -11.21 -16.83
N GLU A 103 8.54 -10.12 -17.57
CA GLU A 103 9.59 -9.11 -17.64
C GLU A 103 9.75 -8.35 -16.31
N ALA A 104 8.64 -8.15 -15.57
CA ALA A 104 8.71 -7.53 -14.25
C ALA A 104 9.43 -8.41 -13.22
N LEU A 105 9.24 -9.74 -13.31
CA LEU A 105 9.88 -10.71 -12.40
C LEU A 105 11.35 -10.98 -12.74
N GLU A 106 11.86 -10.50 -13.88
CA GLU A 106 13.29 -10.49 -14.19
C GLU A 106 14.07 -9.42 -13.39
N LEU A 107 13.35 -8.48 -12.77
CA LEU A 107 13.95 -7.45 -11.93
C LEU A 107 14.01 -7.91 -10.47
N ASP A 108 15.16 -7.70 -9.85
CA ASP A 108 15.35 -8.02 -8.43
C ASP A 108 14.48 -7.17 -7.53
N ARG A 109 14.00 -7.80 -6.44
CA ARG A 109 13.28 -7.14 -5.33
C ARG A 109 11.98 -6.48 -5.78
N VAL A 110 11.28 -7.11 -6.73
CA VAL A 110 9.94 -6.76 -7.20
C VAL A 110 8.95 -7.80 -6.71
N TYR A 111 7.90 -7.36 -6.04
CA TYR A 111 6.89 -8.21 -5.41
C TYR A 111 5.53 -7.84 -5.97
N ILE A 112 4.89 -8.83 -6.62
CA ILE A 112 3.60 -8.65 -7.30
C ILE A 112 2.50 -9.33 -6.48
N HIS A 113 1.49 -8.57 -6.08
CA HIS A 113 0.33 -9.05 -5.36
C HIS A 113 -0.93 -8.89 -6.20
N ILE A 114 -1.57 -10.01 -6.52
CA ILE A 114 -2.83 -10.05 -7.29
C ILE A 114 -3.98 -10.31 -6.32
N TYR A 115 -5.07 -9.54 -6.43
CA TYR A 115 -6.22 -9.65 -5.52
C TYR A 115 -7.23 -10.75 -5.92
N GLY A 116 -6.95 -11.52 -6.99
CA GLY A 116 -7.79 -12.65 -7.42
C GLY A 116 -9.15 -12.25 -7.99
N LYS A 117 -9.36 -10.98 -8.35
CA LYS A 117 -10.59 -10.53 -8.98
C LYS A 117 -10.68 -11.06 -10.40
N LYS A 118 -11.78 -11.77 -10.73
CA LYS A 118 -11.98 -12.40 -12.03
C LYS A 118 -12.15 -11.40 -13.18
N GLU A 119 -12.75 -10.25 -12.89
CA GLU A 119 -13.03 -9.19 -13.87
C GLU A 119 -12.33 -7.89 -13.51
N THR A 120 -11.97 -7.13 -14.52
CA THR A 120 -11.47 -5.77 -14.41
C THR A 120 -12.43 -4.77 -15.06
N PHE A 121 -12.29 -3.50 -14.69
CA PHE A 121 -12.88 -2.34 -15.33
C PHE A 121 -11.98 -1.12 -15.08
N PRO A 122 -12.18 0.02 -15.76
CA PRO A 122 -11.32 1.17 -15.61
C PRO A 122 -11.09 1.57 -14.15
N TYR A 123 -9.82 1.72 -13.78
CA TYR A 123 -9.33 2.12 -12.44
C TYR A 123 -9.63 1.16 -11.29
N ARG A 124 -10.20 -0.03 -11.55
CA ARG A 124 -10.38 -1.04 -10.52
C ARG A 124 -9.02 -1.48 -9.97
N LYS A 125 -8.84 -1.43 -8.63
CA LYS A 125 -7.65 -1.98 -7.97
C LYS A 125 -7.66 -3.51 -8.09
N MET A 126 -6.74 -4.05 -8.88
CA MET A 126 -6.61 -5.48 -9.22
C MET A 126 -5.46 -6.15 -8.48
N GLY A 127 -4.57 -5.36 -7.93
CA GLY A 127 -3.38 -5.78 -7.21
C GLY A 127 -2.50 -4.59 -6.84
N HIS A 128 -1.29 -4.87 -6.39
CA HIS A 128 -0.23 -3.88 -6.21
C HIS A 128 1.13 -4.50 -6.49
N ILE A 129 2.11 -3.66 -6.74
CA ILE A 129 3.51 -4.05 -6.83
C ILE A 129 4.29 -3.25 -5.80
N THR A 130 5.09 -3.94 -4.99
CA THR A 130 6.10 -3.34 -4.11
C THR A 130 7.48 -3.53 -4.73
N VAL A 131 8.25 -2.46 -4.77
CA VAL A 131 9.64 -2.46 -5.26
C VAL A 131 10.54 -2.04 -4.12
N LEU A 132 11.51 -2.87 -3.80
CA LEU A 132 12.56 -2.54 -2.83
C LEU A 132 13.85 -2.18 -3.56
N SER A 133 14.67 -1.29 -2.97
CA SER A 133 16.01 -1.00 -3.42
C SER A 133 16.89 -0.51 -2.26
N ASP A 134 18.14 -0.21 -2.53
CA ASP A 134 19.05 0.32 -1.52
C ASP A 134 18.81 1.82 -1.28
N THR A 135 18.26 2.52 -2.27
CA THR A 135 17.84 3.93 -2.19
C THR A 135 16.40 4.11 -2.62
N ILE A 136 15.75 5.18 -2.16
CA ILE A 136 14.37 5.49 -2.56
C ILE A 136 14.33 5.97 -4.03
N GLU A 137 15.38 6.59 -4.50
CA GLU A 137 15.55 7.04 -5.88
C GLU A 137 15.54 5.86 -6.84
N ASP A 138 16.32 4.81 -6.57
CA ASP A 138 16.37 3.59 -7.38
C ASP A 138 15.04 2.84 -7.34
N ALA A 139 14.42 2.71 -6.16
CA ALA A 139 13.10 2.11 -6.03
C ALA A 139 12.06 2.87 -6.88
N THR A 140 12.14 4.21 -6.89
CA THR A 140 11.25 5.06 -7.67
C THR A 140 11.44 4.87 -9.17
N GLN A 141 12.68 4.85 -9.66
CA GLN A 141 12.98 4.63 -11.07
C GLN A 141 12.50 3.25 -11.56
N LYS A 142 12.74 2.21 -10.77
CA LYS A 142 12.21 0.87 -11.04
C LYS A 142 10.68 0.86 -11.08
N ALA A 143 10.02 1.48 -10.10
CA ALA A 143 8.56 1.54 -10.03
C ALA A 143 7.95 2.28 -11.24
N ILE A 144 8.55 3.39 -11.70
CA ILE A 144 8.12 4.11 -12.90
C ILE A 144 8.23 3.23 -14.15
N LYS A 145 9.32 2.47 -14.29
CA LYS A 145 9.51 1.52 -15.40
C LYS A 145 8.46 0.42 -15.36
N LEU A 146 8.26 -0.19 -14.21
CA LEU A 146 7.29 -1.27 -14.00
C LEU A 146 5.84 -0.80 -14.24
N LYS A 147 5.49 0.40 -13.82
CA LYS A 147 4.16 0.98 -14.05
C LYS A 147 3.81 1.15 -15.54
N LYS A 148 4.83 1.29 -16.41
CA LYS A 148 4.64 1.33 -17.87
C LYS A 148 4.61 -0.06 -18.49
N LEU A 149 5.27 -1.03 -17.88
CA LEU A 149 5.44 -2.39 -18.38
C LEU A 149 4.25 -3.28 -18.02
N VAL A 150 3.81 -3.23 -16.75
CA VAL A 150 2.75 -4.09 -16.24
C VAL A 150 1.39 -3.45 -16.47
N ARG A 151 0.50 -4.19 -17.12
CA ARG A 151 -0.83 -3.72 -17.52
C ARG A 151 -1.91 -4.71 -17.12
N VAL A 152 -3.08 -4.18 -16.75
CA VAL A 152 -4.27 -5.00 -16.47
C VAL A 152 -5.37 -4.63 -17.44
N LYS A 153 -5.67 -5.57 -18.33
CA LYS A 153 -6.67 -5.44 -19.41
C LYS A 153 -7.77 -6.48 -19.26
N SER A 154 -8.76 -6.44 -20.13
CA SER A 154 -9.71 -7.55 -20.32
C SER A 154 -9.40 -8.32 -21.59
N LYS A 155 -9.80 -9.61 -21.65
CA LYS A 155 -9.95 -10.30 -22.94
C LYS A 155 -10.93 -9.51 -23.79
N GLN A 156 -10.55 -9.25 -25.00
CA GLN A 156 -11.46 -8.82 -26.08
C GLN A 156 -12.26 -10.00 -26.58
#